data_8617faf17156958ab4fec2d07b5f7b63
#
_entry.id   8617faf17156958ab4fec2d07b5f7b63
#
_cell.length_a   1.000
_cell.length_b   1.000
_cell.length_c   1.000
_cell.angle_alpha   90.00
_cell.angle_beta   90.00
_cell.angle_gamma   90.00
#
_symmetry.space_group_name_H-M   'P 1'
#
loop_
_entity.id
_entity.type
_entity.pdbx_description
1 polymer ?
#
loop_
_entity_poly.entity_id
_entity_poly.type
_entity_poly.pdbx_seq_one_letter_code
_entity_poly.pdbx_strand_id
1 'polypeptide(L)'
;MTEKNEEVVEDKNISDQTDENLTEEIESEADDLQVEPDPKQAEIDKLTEQVNNLEEKLLRSQAEIQNIQQRNARELQNVRKYDGQKLASAVLPAVDNLERALQVEANEEVSKQIKTGVEMTLKTLNQALTDNGITSTGEIGESFDPTKHQAIQSVESDEVESDQIAQVLQKGYILQDRVIRPAMVAVAK
;
A
#
# COMPACT_ATOMS: atom_id res chain seq x y z
N MET A 1 -33.02 -39.59 26.65
CA MET A 1 -33.54 -39.86 28.00
C MET A 1 -33.87 -38.54 28.59
N THR A 2 -35.11 -38.23 28.45
CA THR A 2 -36.22 -38.07 29.44
C THR A 2 -36.17 -36.71 30.12
N GLU A 3 -37.08 -35.91 30.04
CA GLU A 3 -38.54 -35.71 29.95
C GLU A 3 -38.82 -34.35 30.54
N LYS A 4 -39.47 -33.42 29.86
CA LYS A 4 -40.90 -33.05 29.96
C LYS A 4 -41.41 -32.83 31.39
N ASN A 5 -41.80 -31.60 31.68
CA ASN A 5 -43.18 -31.38 32.14
C ASN A 5 -43.61 -29.92 31.92
N GLU A 6 -44.66 -29.80 31.12
CA GLU A 6 -45.65 -28.75 31.06
C GLU A 6 -46.60 -28.92 32.28
N GLU A 7 -47.01 -27.81 32.88
CA GLU A 7 -48.32 -27.78 33.51
C GLU A 7 -48.95 -26.39 33.46
N VAL A 8 -50.04 -26.37 32.73
CA VAL A 8 -51.04 -25.31 32.56
C VAL A 8 -52.08 -25.48 33.67
N VAL A 9 -52.48 -24.42 34.37
CA VAL A 9 -53.85 -24.32 34.95
C VAL A 9 -54.29 -22.86 35.00
N GLU A 10 -55.25 -22.56 34.19
CA GLU A 10 -56.48 -21.79 34.22
C GLU A 10 -56.81 -20.85 35.40
N ASP A 11 -57.15 -19.66 34.98
CA ASP A 11 -58.40 -18.87 35.14
C ASP A 11 -59.15 -18.89 36.49
N LYS A 12 -59.25 -17.73 37.07
CA LYS A 12 -60.53 -17.25 37.68
C LYS A 12 -60.59 -15.73 37.81
N ASN A 13 -61.44 -15.22 36.98
CA ASN A 13 -62.12 -13.93 37.03
C ASN A 13 -62.97 -13.81 38.28
N ILE A 14 -62.78 -12.77 39.11
CA ILE A 14 -63.80 -12.21 39.99
C ILE A 14 -63.71 -10.68 39.97
N SER A 15 -64.80 -10.16 39.57
CA SER A 15 -65.22 -8.77 39.45
C SER A 15 -65.23 -8.00 40.79
N ASP A 16 -64.96 -6.74 40.66
CA ASP A 16 -65.92 -5.63 40.90
C ASP A 16 -65.67 -4.73 42.12
N GLN A 17 -65.47 -3.47 41.74
CA GLN A 17 -65.94 -2.26 42.46
C GLN A 17 -65.42 -1.98 43.87
N THR A 18 -64.88 -0.83 43.94
CA THR A 18 -64.71 0.23 44.93
C THR A 18 -63.27 0.60 45.21
N ASP A 19 -62.85 1.72 44.68
CA ASP A 19 -62.45 2.94 45.39
C ASP A 19 -61.72 3.90 44.43
N GLU A 20 -62.52 4.62 43.68
CA GLU A 20 -62.08 5.80 42.93
C GLU A 20 -61.80 7.05 43.77
N ASN A 21 -61.59 6.93 45.05
CA ASN A 21 -61.54 8.12 45.93
C ASN A 21 -60.26 8.21 46.81
N LEU A 22 -59.21 7.45 46.52
CA LEU A 22 -57.93 7.52 47.25
C LEU A 22 -56.72 7.87 46.37
N THR A 23 -56.90 8.15 45.06
CA THR A 23 -55.83 8.51 44.17
C THR A 23 -55.66 10.01 43.91
N GLU A 24 -56.63 10.86 44.37
CA GLU A 24 -56.52 12.32 44.16
C GLU A 24 -55.81 13.08 45.26
N GLU A 25 -55.52 12.51 46.41
CA GLU A 25 -54.82 13.20 47.52
C GLU A 25 -53.27 12.89 47.54
N ILE A 26 -52.74 11.97 46.69
CA ILE A 26 -51.33 11.68 46.71
C ILE A 26 -50.59 12.41 45.52
N GLU A 27 -51.31 12.96 44.56
CA GLU A 27 -50.71 13.70 43.44
C GLU A 27 -50.50 15.20 43.73
N SER A 28 -50.99 15.75 44.85
CA SER A 28 -50.81 17.17 45.14
C SER A 28 -49.66 17.53 46.08
N GLU A 29 -48.93 16.55 46.65
CA GLU A 29 -47.75 16.80 47.49
C GLU A 29 -46.41 16.47 46.88
N ALA A 30 -46.37 16.04 45.60
CA ALA A 30 -45.11 15.67 44.88
C ALA A 30 -44.47 16.81 44.07
N ASP A 31 -45.04 18.01 44.03
CA ASP A 31 -44.62 19.06 43.11
C ASP A 31 -43.83 20.23 43.73
N ASP A 32 -43.27 20.11 44.90
CA ASP A 32 -42.44 21.20 45.46
C ASP A 32 -41.25 20.74 46.32
N LEU A 33 -40.60 19.63 45.97
CA LEU A 33 -39.26 19.34 46.43
C LEU A 33 -38.28 19.73 45.29
N GLN A 34 -38.01 21.02 45.15
CA GLN A 34 -36.78 21.49 44.51
C GLN A 34 -35.60 20.98 45.34
N VAL A 35 -35.15 19.77 45.02
CA VAL A 35 -33.88 19.23 45.50
C VAL A 35 -32.80 20.13 44.87
N GLU A 36 -32.34 21.13 45.63
CA GLU A 36 -31.15 21.87 45.23
C GLU A 36 -30.05 20.84 44.89
N PRO A 37 -29.43 20.87 43.68
CA PRO A 37 -28.43 19.88 43.32
C PRO A 37 -27.31 19.97 44.36
N ASP A 38 -27.04 18.85 45.02
CA ASP A 38 -25.93 18.75 45.97
C ASP A 38 -24.65 19.24 45.23
N PRO A 39 -24.01 20.32 45.74
CA PRO A 39 -22.82 20.89 45.08
C PRO A 39 -21.73 19.84 44.83
N LYS A 40 -21.69 18.78 45.63
CA LYS A 40 -20.78 17.65 45.45
C LYS A 40 -21.19 16.78 44.27
N GLN A 41 -22.48 16.58 44.01
CA GLN A 41 -22.95 15.82 42.84
C GLN A 41 -22.62 16.56 41.55
N ALA A 42 -22.82 17.88 41.50
CA ALA A 42 -22.44 18.70 40.34
C ALA A 42 -20.92 18.68 40.07
N GLU A 43 -20.09 18.59 41.11
CA GLU A 43 -18.63 18.45 40.95
C GLU A 43 -18.25 17.05 40.46
N ILE A 44 -18.90 16.00 40.95
CA ILE A 44 -18.71 14.61 40.48
C ILE A 44 -19.08 14.49 38.99
N ASP A 45 -20.21 15.03 38.59
CA ASP A 45 -20.68 14.98 37.21
C ASP A 45 -19.69 15.71 36.27
N LYS A 46 -19.20 16.89 36.67
CA LYS A 46 -18.18 17.65 35.93
C LYS A 46 -16.87 16.91 35.83
N LEU A 47 -16.40 16.30 36.90
CA LEU A 47 -15.18 15.49 36.89
C LEU A 47 -15.34 14.24 36.02
N THR A 48 -16.49 13.59 36.06
CA THR A 48 -16.82 12.44 35.23
C THR A 48 -16.82 12.82 33.74
N GLU A 49 -17.40 13.96 33.38
CA GLU A 49 -17.36 14.49 32.02
C GLU A 49 -15.91 14.78 31.55
N GLN A 50 -15.10 15.37 32.45
CA GLN A 50 -13.68 15.61 32.13
C GLN A 50 -12.91 14.30 31.92
N VAL A 51 -13.12 13.29 32.75
CA VAL A 51 -12.49 11.98 32.60
C VAL A 51 -12.89 11.34 31.28
N ASN A 52 -14.18 11.30 30.95
CA ASN A 52 -14.66 10.75 29.67
C ASN A 52 -14.06 11.49 28.47
N ASN A 53 -13.97 12.82 28.55
CA ASN A 53 -13.36 13.63 27.48
C ASN A 53 -11.85 13.36 27.31
N LEU A 54 -11.14 13.18 28.44
CA LEU A 54 -9.72 12.84 28.44
C LEU A 54 -9.48 11.41 27.92
N GLU A 55 -10.34 10.46 28.29
CA GLU A 55 -10.28 9.09 27.79
C GLU A 55 -10.53 9.03 26.27
N GLU A 56 -11.52 9.77 25.77
CA GLU A 56 -11.77 9.87 24.32
C GLU A 56 -10.56 10.45 23.58
N LYS A 57 -9.97 11.54 24.12
CA LYS A 57 -8.75 12.13 23.54
C LYS A 57 -7.57 11.18 23.57
N LEU A 58 -7.42 10.42 24.66
CA LEU A 58 -6.37 9.42 24.79
C LEU A 58 -6.53 8.30 23.75
N LEU A 59 -7.75 7.74 23.61
CA LEU A 59 -8.05 6.72 22.61
C LEU A 59 -7.80 7.22 21.20
N ARG A 60 -8.22 8.44 20.89
CA ARG A 60 -7.96 9.06 19.58
C ARG A 60 -6.46 9.22 19.34
N SER A 61 -5.71 9.73 20.31
CA SER A 61 -4.27 9.90 20.22
C SER A 61 -3.55 8.55 20.04
N GLN A 62 -3.98 7.50 20.73
CA GLN A 62 -3.42 6.15 20.55
C GLN A 62 -3.68 5.62 19.15
N ALA A 63 -4.89 5.82 18.60
CA ALA A 63 -5.21 5.42 17.22
C ALA A 63 -4.36 6.20 16.21
N GLU A 64 -4.17 7.49 16.40
CA GLU A 64 -3.30 8.31 15.55
C GLU A 64 -1.83 7.86 15.61
N ILE A 65 -1.31 7.55 16.79
CA ILE A 65 0.05 7.00 16.95
C ILE A 65 0.20 5.69 16.19
N GLN A 66 -0.76 4.76 16.30
CA GLN A 66 -0.72 3.49 15.57
C GLN A 66 -0.74 3.73 14.04
N ASN A 67 -1.59 4.63 13.56
CA ASN A 67 -1.66 4.98 12.15
C ASN A 67 -0.34 5.58 11.65
N ILE A 68 0.26 6.49 12.42
CA ILE A 68 1.57 7.09 12.10
C ILE A 68 2.66 6.01 12.06
N GLN A 69 2.70 5.12 13.04
CA GLN A 69 3.67 4.02 13.09
C GLN A 69 3.56 3.10 11.88
N GLN A 70 2.32 2.71 11.49
CA GLN A 70 2.10 1.88 10.31
C GLN A 70 2.52 2.59 9.02
N ARG A 71 2.17 3.88 8.89
CA ARG A 71 2.57 4.67 7.73
C ARG A 71 4.09 4.79 7.64
N ASN A 72 4.76 5.16 8.74
CA ASN A 72 6.22 5.28 8.79
C ASN A 72 6.91 3.95 8.46
N ALA A 73 6.39 2.82 8.95
CA ALA A 73 6.94 1.50 8.62
C ALA A 73 6.86 1.20 7.12
N ARG A 74 5.73 1.52 6.47
CA ARG A 74 5.57 1.37 5.01
C ARG A 74 6.48 2.32 4.23
N GLU A 75 6.57 3.58 4.65
CA GLU A 75 7.45 4.56 4.02
C GLU A 75 8.92 4.15 4.13
N LEU A 76 9.34 3.66 5.30
CA LEU A 76 10.71 3.16 5.51
C LEU A 76 11.03 1.95 4.62
N GLN A 77 10.08 1.02 4.46
CA GLN A 77 10.24 -0.10 3.54
C GLN A 77 10.36 0.38 2.09
N ASN A 78 9.54 1.34 1.68
CA ASN A 78 9.61 1.91 0.34
C ASN A 78 10.93 2.65 0.09
N VAL A 79 11.40 3.45 1.06
CA VAL A 79 12.70 4.11 0.97
C VAL A 79 13.81 3.07 0.78
N ARG A 80 13.87 2.05 1.62
CA ARG A 80 14.87 0.97 1.51
C ARG A 80 14.80 0.23 0.18
N LYS A 81 13.57 0.01 -0.33
CA LYS A 81 13.36 -0.74 -1.59
C LYS A 81 13.82 0.04 -2.82
N TYR A 82 13.68 1.38 -2.81
CA TYR A 82 13.92 2.22 -3.98
C TYR A 82 15.05 3.26 -3.80
N ASP A 83 15.80 3.19 -2.72
CA ASP A 83 16.88 4.16 -2.41
C ASP A 83 17.93 4.25 -3.53
N GLY A 84 18.26 3.11 -4.15
CA GLY A 84 19.20 3.04 -5.27
C GLY A 84 18.71 3.63 -6.60
N GLN A 85 17.42 3.97 -6.75
CA GLN A 85 16.85 4.38 -8.04
C GLN A 85 17.57 5.57 -8.68
N LYS A 86 17.89 6.60 -7.89
CA LYS A 86 18.54 7.81 -8.38
C LYS A 86 19.95 7.53 -8.88
N LEU A 87 20.72 6.75 -8.13
CA LEU A 87 22.07 6.34 -8.52
C LEU A 87 22.03 5.45 -9.76
N ALA A 88 21.15 4.45 -9.78
CA ALA A 88 20.97 3.58 -10.93
C ALA A 88 20.68 4.39 -12.19
N SER A 89 19.68 5.28 -12.14
CA SER A 89 19.34 6.15 -13.27
C SER A 89 20.51 6.98 -13.79
N ALA A 90 21.38 7.44 -12.89
CA ALA A 90 22.58 8.23 -13.25
C ALA A 90 23.70 7.35 -13.86
N VAL A 91 23.75 6.05 -13.53
CA VAL A 91 24.77 5.10 -14.05
C VAL A 91 24.37 4.52 -15.40
N LEU A 92 23.08 4.38 -15.70
CA LEU A 92 22.60 3.78 -16.96
C LEU A 92 23.23 4.38 -18.25
N PRO A 93 23.45 5.70 -18.38
CA PRO A 93 24.13 6.24 -19.55
C PRO A 93 25.57 5.73 -19.73
N ALA A 94 26.27 5.39 -18.63
CA ALA A 94 27.58 4.77 -18.72
C ALA A 94 27.52 3.34 -19.26
N VAL A 95 26.49 2.58 -18.84
CA VAL A 95 26.20 1.23 -19.39
C VAL A 95 25.95 1.32 -20.90
N ASP A 96 25.08 2.26 -21.34
CA ASP A 96 24.78 2.46 -22.76
C ASP A 96 26.03 2.81 -23.58
N ASN A 97 26.94 3.62 -23.02
CA ASN A 97 28.20 3.97 -23.69
C ASN A 97 29.14 2.78 -23.80
N LEU A 98 29.20 1.91 -22.77
CA LEU A 98 29.99 0.68 -22.82
C LEU A 98 29.40 -0.29 -23.85
N GLU A 99 28.09 -0.46 -23.90
CA GLU A 99 27.43 -1.29 -24.94
C GLU A 99 27.70 -0.77 -26.35
N ARG A 100 27.63 0.55 -26.55
CA ARG A 100 27.95 1.17 -27.84
C ARG A 100 29.40 0.99 -28.20
N ALA A 101 30.33 1.07 -27.24
CA ALA A 101 31.76 0.82 -27.53
C ALA A 101 32.02 -0.61 -27.97
N LEU A 102 31.26 -1.59 -27.50
CA LEU A 102 31.37 -2.99 -27.93
C LEU A 102 30.83 -3.26 -29.32
N GLN A 103 29.99 -2.38 -29.88
CA GLN A 103 29.49 -2.50 -31.26
C GLN A 103 30.54 -2.10 -32.29
N VAL A 104 31.59 -1.37 -31.91
CA VAL A 104 32.65 -0.95 -32.80
C VAL A 104 33.52 -2.16 -33.18
N GLU A 105 33.82 -2.30 -34.48
CA GLU A 105 34.72 -3.35 -34.97
C GLU A 105 36.14 -3.09 -34.48
N ALA A 106 36.79 -4.13 -33.95
CA ALA A 106 38.17 -4.10 -33.48
C ALA A 106 39.03 -4.99 -34.41
N ASN A 107 39.79 -4.38 -35.30
CA ASN A 107 40.60 -5.10 -36.28
C ASN A 107 42.06 -5.32 -35.82
N GLU A 108 42.56 -4.49 -34.94
CA GLU A 108 43.91 -4.58 -34.39
C GLU A 108 43.94 -5.35 -33.07
N GLU A 109 45.07 -6.02 -32.77
CA GLU A 109 45.22 -6.83 -31.56
C GLU A 109 45.05 -6.02 -30.26
N VAL A 110 45.57 -4.79 -30.22
CA VAL A 110 45.42 -3.86 -29.08
C VAL A 110 43.94 -3.48 -28.90
N SER A 111 43.23 -3.21 -29.99
CA SER A 111 41.79 -2.88 -29.96
C SER A 111 40.95 -4.05 -29.45
N LYS A 112 41.29 -5.30 -29.79
CA LYS A 112 40.65 -6.51 -29.25
C LYS A 112 40.87 -6.67 -27.78
N GLN A 113 42.08 -6.40 -27.25
CA GLN A 113 42.35 -6.47 -25.81
C GLN A 113 41.56 -5.42 -25.05
N ILE A 114 41.46 -4.18 -25.57
CA ILE A 114 40.64 -3.12 -24.97
C ILE A 114 39.16 -3.54 -24.97
N LYS A 115 38.66 -4.08 -26.11
CA LYS A 115 37.29 -4.56 -26.23
C LYS A 115 36.96 -5.63 -25.17
N THR A 116 37.87 -6.60 -24.96
CA THR A 116 37.72 -7.61 -23.91
C THR A 116 37.67 -6.98 -22.51
N GLY A 117 38.49 -5.98 -22.24
CA GLY A 117 38.46 -5.24 -20.95
C GLY A 117 37.13 -4.52 -20.73
N VAL A 118 36.59 -3.86 -21.75
CA VAL A 118 35.29 -3.21 -21.73
C VAL A 118 34.16 -4.22 -21.51
N GLU A 119 34.21 -5.37 -22.16
CA GLU A 119 33.23 -6.44 -22.01
C GLU A 119 33.20 -7.00 -20.57
N MET A 120 34.39 -7.25 -20.00
CA MET A 120 34.50 -7.68 -18.61
C MET A 120 33.96 -6.63 -17.62
N THR A 121 34.24 -5.34 -17.90
CA THR A 121 33.72 -4.23 -17.07
C THR A 121 32.20 -4.15 -17.16
N LEU A 122 31.64 -4.24 -18.36
CA LEU A 122 30.19 -4.24 -18.57
C LEU A 122 29.52 -5.43 -17.87
N LYS A 123 30.11 -6.63 -17.99
CA LYS A 123 29.62 -7.82 -17.30
C LYS A 123 29.58 -7.64 -15.78
N THR A 124 30.66 -7.11 -15.22
CA THR A 124 30.74 -6.84 -13.76
C THR A 124 29.69 -5.81 -13.32
N LEU A 125 29.51 -4.76 -14.12
CA LEU A 125 28.53 -3.72 -13.84
C LEU A 125 27.08 -4.25 -13.91
N ASN A 126 26.77 -5.05 -14.95
CA ASN A 126 25.46 -5.70 -15.06
C ASN A 126 25.19 -6.67 -13.91
N GLN A 127 26.22 -7.42 -13.46
CA GLN A 127 26.10 -8.27 -12.27
C GLN A 127 25.79 -7.44 -11.03
N ALA A 128 26.52 -6.35 -10.82
CA ALA A 128 26.30 -5.46 -9.68
C ALA A 128 24.89 -4.83 -9.71
N LEU A 129 24.38 -4.47 -10.88
CA LEU A 129 23.00 -3.98 -11.03
C LEU A 129 21.99 -5.06 -10.65
N THR A 130 22.19 -6.29 -11.14
CA THR A 130 21.31 -7.44 -10.84
C THR A 130 21.31 -7.78 -9.34
N ASP A 131 22.47 -7.78 -8.70
CA ASP A 131 22.62 -8.05 -7.27
C ASP A 131 21.90 -6.99 -6.40
N ASN A 132 21.73 -5.79 -6.93
CA ASN A 132 20.96 -4.70 -6.31
C ASN A 132 19.49 -4.67 -6.77
N GLY A 133 19.00 -5.74 -7.43
CA GLY A 133 17.59 -5.87 -7.85
C GLY A 133 17.21 -5.03 -9.06
N ILE A 134 18.20 -4.63 -9.87
CA ILE A 134 17.99 -3.91 -11.12
C ILE A 134 18.16 -4.91 -12.27
N THR A 135 17.10 -5.15 -13.02
CA THR A 135 17.07 -6.07 -14.16
C THR A 135 16.87 -5.32 -15.48
N SER A 136 17.49 -5.80 -16.54
CA SER A 136 17.24 -5.30 -17.89
C SER A 136 15.89 -5.80 -18.41
N THR A 137 15.27 -5.03 -19.31
CA THR A 137 14.06 -5.38 -20.05
C THR A 137 14.17 -4.91 -21.49
N GLY A 138 13.36 -5.48 -22.36
CA GLY A 138 13.38 -5.22 -23.79
C GLY A 138 14.38 -6.12 -24.51
N GLU A 139 14.12 -7.43 -24.53
CA GLU A 139 14.88 -8.39 -25.34
C GLU A 139 14.18 -8.64 -26.67
N ILE A 140 14.94 -9.01 -27.72
CA ILE A 140 14.38 -9.35 -29.04
C ILE A 140 13.49 -10.60 -28.87
N GLY A 141 12.27 -10.56 -29.43
CA GLY A 141 11.28 -11.62 -29.31
C GLY A 141 10.41 -11.50 -28.04
N GLU A 142 10.69 -10.56 -27.11
CA GLU A 142 9.81 -10.27 -25.98
C GLU A 142 8.52 -9.59 -26.47
N SER A 143 7.37 -9.94 -25.89
CA SER A 143 6.11 -9.28 -26.21
C SER A 143 6.14 -7.81 -25.78
N PHE A 144 5.66 -6.92 -26.61
CA PHE A 144 5.62 -5.49 -26.31
C PHE A 144 4.68 -5.17 -25.14
N ASP A 145 5.23 -4.56 -24.09
CA ASP A 145 4.48 -4.10 -22.92
C ASP A 145 4.62 -2.57 -22.79
N PRO A 146 3.55 -1.79 -23.00
CA PRO A 146 3.61 -0.32 -22.91
C PRO A 146 4.03 0.22 -21.53
N THR A 147 3.95 -0.61 -20.48
CA THR A 147 4.36 -0.20 -19.13
C THR A 147 5.88 -0.24 -18.93
N LYS A 148 6.60 -1.04 -19.73
CA LYS A 148 8.05 -1.27 -19.64
C LYS A 148 8.81 -0.83 -20.88
N HIS A 149 8.13 -0.77 -22.03
CA HIS A 149 8.74 -0.54 -23.33
C HIS A 149 8.14 0.69 -24.00
N GLN A 150 8.98 1.42 -24.70
CA GLN A 150 8.60 2.56 -25.53
C GLN A 150 8.85 2.20 -26.99
N ALA A 151 7.81 1.98 -27.77
CA ALA A 151 7.90 1.78 -29.20
C ALA A 151 8.27 3.12 -29.89
N ILE A 152 9.40 3.14 -30.56
CA ILE A 152 9.88 4.31 -31.34
C ILE A 152 9.47 4.16 -32.79
N GLN A 153 9.46 2.94 -33.31
CA GLN A 153 9.10 2.63 -34.69
C GLN A 153 8.50 1.23 -34.79
N SER A 154 7.77 0.99 -35.89
CA SER A 154 7.34 -0.35 -36.28
C SER A 154 8.14 -0.77 -37.52
N VAL A 155 8.59 -2.03 -37.53
CA VAL A 155 9.40 -2.58 -38.61
C VAL A 155 8.78 -3.90 -39.09
N GLU A 156 8.93 -4.19 -40.37
CA GLU A 156 8.64 -5.54 -40.91
C GLU A 156 9.78 -6.46 -40.49
N SER A 157 9.44 -7.59 -39.88
CA SER A 157 10.42 -8.60 -39.47
C SER A 157 9.85 -9.99 -39.70
N ASP A 158 10.67 -10.84 -40.32
CA ASP A 158 10.36 -12.26 -40.51
C ASP A 158 10.91 -13.13 -39.34
N GLU A 159 11.65 -12.51 -38.41
CA GLU A 159 12.34 -13.22 -37.32
C GLU A 159 11.51 -13.30 -36.03
N VAL A 160 10.55 -12.41 -35.88
CA VAL A 160 9.70 -12.33 -34.68
C VAL A 160 8.24 -12.13 -35.07
N GLU A 161 7.32 -12.55 -34.18
CA GLU A 161 5.88 -12.42 -34.43
C GLU A 161 5.43 -10.94 -34.33
N SER A 162 4.27 -10.64 -34.91
CA SER A 162 3.64 -9.33 -34.76
C SER A 162 3.44 -8.98 -33.30
N ASP A 163 3.59 -7.71 -32.94
CA ASP A 163 3.56 -7.17 -31.58
C ASP A 163 4.71 -7.62 -30.65
N GLN A 164 5.75 -8.24 -31.19
CA GLN A 164 6.99 -8.52 -30.45
C GLN A 164 8.07 -7.48 -30.75
N ILE A 165 9.07 -7.42 -29.87
CA ILE A 165 10.25 -6.57 -30.04
C ILE A 165 11.14 -7.15 -31.14
N ALA A 166 11.21 -6.45 -32.27
CA ALA A 166 12.08 -6.83 -33.37
C ALA A 166 13.52 -6.30 -33.21
N GLN A 167 13.67 -5.12 -32.60
CA GLN A 167 14.98 -4.52 -32.37
C GLN A 167 14.98 -3.70 -31.08
N VAL A 168 16.09 -3.76 -30.34
CA VAL A 168 16.32 -2.96 -29.14
C VAL A 168 17.29 -1.83 -29.49
N LEU A 169 16.78 -0.59 -29.43
CA LEU A 169 17.59 0.60 -29.67
C LEU A 169 18.30 1.04 -28.37
N GLN A 170 17.65 0.85 -27.24
CA GLN A 170 18.20 1.12 -25.92
C GLN A 170 17.52 0.20 -24.90
N LYS A 171 18.31 -0.51 -24.10
CA LYS A 171 17.79 -1.39 -23.06
C LYS A 171 17.05 -0.62 -21.97
N GLY A 172 15.93 -1.17 -21.53
CA GLY A 172 15.20 -0.69 -20.34
C GLY A 172 15.76 -1.31 -19.07
N TYR A 173 15.46 -0.68 -17.93
CA TYR A 173 15.85 -1.19 -16.62
C TYR A 173 14.73 -1.00 -15.59
N ILE A 174 14.55 -2.04 -14.77
CA ILE A 174 13.53 -2.13 -13.74
C ILE A 174 14.22 -2.36 -12.41
N LEU A 175 13.90 -1.56 -11.39
CA LEU A 175 14.32 -1.77 -10.00
C LEU A 175 13.16 -2.45 -9.26
N GLN A 176 13.33 -3.71 -8.94
CA GLN A 176 12.30 -4.54 -8.33
C GLN A 176 11.03 -4.59 -9.20
N ASP A 177 10.00 -3.83 -8.85
CA ASP A 177 8.72 -3.69 -9.56
C ASP A 177 8.54 -2.31 -10.22
N ARG A 178 9.54 -1.41 -10.13
CA ARG A 178 9.47 -0.05 -10.65
C ARG A 178 10.36 0.15 -11.86
N VAL A 179 9.78 0.59 -12.97
CA VAL A 179 10.55 0.96 -14.16
C VAL A 179 11.37 2.22 -13.87
N ILE A 180 12.71 2.09 -13.97
CA ILE A 180 13.65 3.23 -13.88
C ILE A 180 13.70 3.95 -15.22
N ARG A 181 13.81 3.16 -16.32
CA ARG A 181 13.87 3.62 -17.70
C ARG A 181 13.20 2.58 -18.60
N PRO A 182 12.22 2.96 -19.41
CA PRO A 182 11.64 2.05 -20.39
C PRO A 182 12.67 1.68 -21.47
N ALA A 183 12.55 0.48 -22.02
CA ALA A 183 13.34 0.11 -23.19
C ALA A 183 12.82 0.84 -24.43
N MET A 184 13.71 1.40 -25.23
CA MET A 184 13.38 1.97 -26.54
C MET A 184 13.52 0.87 -27.60
N VAL A 185 12.40 0.51 -28.22
CA VAL A 185 12.33 -0.67 -29.08
C VAL A 185 11.65 -0.35 -30.43
N ALA A 186 11.98 -1.16 -31.43
CA ALA A 186 11.19 -1.30 -32.65
C ALA A 186 10.33 -2.55 -32.53
N VAL A 187 9.03 -2.44 -32.83
CA VAL A 187 8.05 -3.52 -32.72
C VAL A 187 7.80 -4.10 -34.12
N ALA A 188 7.69 -5.42 -34.21
CA ALA A 188 7.32 -6.11 -35.43
C ALA A 188 5.85 -5.82 -35.78
N LYS A 189 5.60 -5.65 -37.09
CA LYS A 189 4.30 -5.30 -37.65
C LYS A 189 3.61 -6.51 -38.23
#